data_b4e109f141bcf097c3901868ed65c1c0
#
_entry.id   b4e109f141bcf097c3901868ed65c1c0
#
_cell.length_a   1.000
_cell.length_b   1.000
_cell.length_c   1.000
_cell.angle_alpha   90.00
_cell.angle_beta   90.00
_cell.angle_gamma   90.00
#
_symmetry.space_group_name_H-M   'P 1'
#
loop_
_entity.id
_entity.type
_entity.pdbx_description
1 polymer ?
#
loop_
_entity_poly.entity_id
_entity_poly.type
_entity_poly.pdbx_seq_one_letter_code
_entity_poly.pdbx_strand_id
1 'polypeptide(L)'
;MLETVITKPIYRILTDLTREERVEVALPLAMKDWVRLQLQEARAQRRQFEQLYGMDFAAFKRDWQAGRVPDAHSYETERVYWEWEAAMTDETRLQQIAESLP
;
A
#
# COMPACT_ATOMS: atom_id res chain seq x y z
N MET A 1 6.28 24.15 -15.61
CA MET A 1 4.91 23.67 -15.52
C MET A 1 4.50 23.24 -14.16
N LEU A 2 5.38 22.58 -13.40
CA LEU A 2 5.05 22.22 -12.01
C LEU A 2 4.71 23.43 -11.15
N GLU A 3 5.41 24.52 -11.37
CA GLU A 3 5.19 25.74 -10.62
C GLU A 3 3.81 26.37 -10.85
N THR A 4 3.13 26.01 -11.93
CA THR A 4 1.77 26.49 -12.19
C THR A 4 0.71 25.63 -11.52
N VAL A 5 1.09 24.43 -11.01
CA VAL A 5 0.18 23.49 -10.39
C VAL A 5 0.25 23.55 -8.88
N ILE A 6 1.41 23.91 -8.33
CA ILE A 6 1.64 23.94 -6.89
C ILE A 6 1.41 25.33 -6.35
N THR A 7 0.44 25.46 -5.43
CA THR A 7 0.14 26.75 -4.78
C THR A 7 1.22 27.09 -3.74
N LYS A 8 1.32 28.38 -3.40
CA LYS A 8 2.28 28.84 -2.39
C LYS A 8 2.18 28.11 -1.06
N PRO A 9 0.98 27.89 -0.48
CA PRO A 9 0.89 27.16 0.79
C PRO A 9 1.43 25.71 0.68
N ILE A 10 1.13 25.04 -0.42
CA ILE A 10 1.61 23.67 -0.64
C ILE A 10 3.12 23.66 -0.80
N TYR A 11 3.66 24.58 -1.59
CA TYR A 11 5.11 24.72 -1.76
C TYR A 11 5.81 24.94 -0.42
N ARG A 12 5.28 25.84 0.40
CA ARG A 12 5.87 26.15 1.70
C ARG A 12 5.89 24.94 2.63
N ILE A 13 4.77 24.22 2.68
CA ILE A 13 4.68 23.01 3.50
C ILE A 13 5.65 21.94 3.00
N LEU A 14 5.70 21.74 1.69
CA LEU A 14 6.57 20.75 1.07
C LEU A 14 8.06 21.03 1.38
N THR A 15 8.49 22.28 1.26
CA THR A 15 9.87 22.66 1.55
C THR A 15 10.20 22.56 3.03
N ASP A 16 9.23 22.89 3.90
CA ASP A 16 9.41 22.70 5.35
C ASP A 16 9.54 21.24 5.73
N LEU A 17 8.70 20.38 5.17
CA LEU A 17 8.72 18.95 5.47
C LEU A 17 10.01 18.28 4.99
N THR A 18 10.45 18.62 3.78
CA THR A 18 11.58 17.94 3.15
C THR A 18 12.91 18.63 3.41
N ARG A 19 12.90 19.86 3.91
CA ARG A 19 14.08 20.73 4.06
C ARG A 19 14.78 20.95 2.72
N GLU A 20 14.03 20.91 1.63
CA GLU A 20 14.55 21.07 0.28
C GLU A 20 13.75 22.16 -0.43
N GLU A 21 14.44 23.19 -0.94
CA GLU A 21 13.80 24.33 -1.58
C GLU A 21 13.34 24.04 -3.01
N ARG A 22 13.99 23.11 -3.68
CA ARG A 22 13.67 22.79 -5.08
C ARG A 22 12.56 21.76 -5.12
N VAL A 23 11.47 22.12 -5.82
CA VAL A 23 10.29 21.26 -5.93
C VAL A 23 10.63 19.92 -6.58
N GLU A 24 11.47 19.94 -7.61
CA GLU A 24 11.86 18.74 -8.33
C GLU A 24 12.66 17.76 -7.46
N VAL A 25 13.18 18.22 -6.33
CA VAL A 25 13.82 17.34 -5.34
C VAL A 25 12.88 17.03 -4.19
N ALA A 26 12.12 18.03 -3.73
CA ALA A 26 11.23 17.89 -2.58
C ALA A 26 10.07 16.93 -2.85
N LEU A 27 9.47 17.00 -4.05
CA LEU A 27 8.32 16.16 -4.40
C LEU A 27 8.66 14.65 -4.38
N PRO A 28 9.74 14.21 -5.05
CA PRO A 28 10.10 12.79 -4.97
C PRO A 28 10.39 12.32 -3.55
N LEU A 29 11.00 13.15 -2.72
CA LEU A 29 11.26 12.80 -1.32
C LEU A 29 9.97 12.55 -0.55
N ALA A 30 9.00 13.46 -0.69
CA ALA A 30 7.69 13.32 -0.02
C ALA A 30 6.94 12.10 -0.53
N MET A 31 6.96 11.88 -1.85
CA MET A 31 6.28 10.72 -2.45
C MET A 31 6.92 9.40 -2.01
N LYS A 32 8.23 9.33 -1.92
CA LYS A 32 8.93 8.14 -1.43
C LYS A 32 8.53 7.80 0.00
N ASP A 33 8.44 8.81 0.86
CA ASP A 33 8.01 8.58 2.24
C ASP A 33 6.57 8.10 2.32
N TRP A 34 5.67 8.68 1.53
CA TRP A 34 4.28 8.25 1.48
C TRP A 34 4.17 6.79 1.03
N VAL A 35 4.85 6.45 -0.06
CA VAL A 35 4.85 5.09 -0.60
C VAL A 35 5.42 4.11 0.42
N ARG A 36 6.51 4.48 1.09
CA ARG A 36 7.12 3.63 2.12
C ARG A 36 6.14 3.33 3.24
N LEU A 37 5.42 4.34 3.72
CA LEU A 37 4.44 4.16 4.79
C LEU A 37 3.29 3.26 4.34
N GLN A 38 2.77 3.49 3.14
CA GLN A 38 1.69 2.67 2.59
C GLN A 38 2.13 1.23 2.37
N LEU A 39 3.36 1.01 1.92
CA LEU A 39 3.92 -0.33 1.79
C LEU A 39 4.02 -1.03 3.15
N GLN A 40 4.47 -0.32 4.18
CA GLN A 40 4.54 -0.88 5.52
C GLN A 40 3.17 -1.33 6.02
N GLU A 41 2.13 -0.53 5.77
CA GLU A 41 0.77 -0.88 6.16
C GLU A 41 0.25 -2.10 5.40
N ALA A 42 0.43 -2.14 4.09
CA ALA A 42 -0.02 -3.27 3.27
C ALA A 42 0.69 -4.56 3.68
N ARG A 43 2.00 -4.49 3.92
CA ARG A 43 2.79 -5.65 4.35
C ARG A 43 2.42 -6.12 5.75
N ALA A 44 2.14 -5.18 6.65
CA ALA A 44 1.70 -5.54 8.00
C ALA A 44 0.36 -6.26 7.98
N GLN A 45 -0.58 -5.78 7.17
CA GLN A 45 -1.89 -6.41 7.02
C GLN A 45 -1.76 -7.81 6.40
N ARG A 46 -0.94 -7.94 5.36
CA ARG A 46 -0.67 -9.24 4.74
C ARG A 46 -0.11 -10.24 5.75
N ARG A 47 0.90 -9.83 6.51
CA ARG A 47 1.52 -10.69 7.53
C ARG A 47 0.55 -11.08 8.62
N GLN A 48 -0.34 -10.18 9.01
CA GLN A 48 -1.37 -10.46 10.01
C GLN A 48 -2.29 -11.59 9.56
N PHE A 49 -2.73 -11.54 8.31
CA PHE A 49 -3.55 -12.62 7.73
C PHE A 49 -2.78 -13.92 7.58
N GLU A 50 -1.51 -13.84 7.17
CA GLU A 50 -0.64 -15.03 7.05
C GLU A 50 -0.48 -15.73 8.40
N GLN A 51 -0.30 -14.96 9.46
CA GLN A 51 -0.21 -15.52 10.80
C GLN A 51 -1.52 -16.12 11.27
N LEU A 52 -2.63 -15.45 10.98
CA LEU A 52 -3.94 -15.90 11.39
C LEU A 52 -4.31 -17.24 10.75
N TYR A 53 -3.99 -17.44 9.47
CA TYR A 53 -4.35 -18.63 8.74
C TYR A 53 -3.20 -19.63 8.56
N GLY A 54 -1.97 -19.24 8.91
CA GLY A 54 -0.80 -20.12 8.79
C GLY A 54 -0.41 -20.43 7.35
N MET A 55 -0.74 -19.56 6.40
CA MET A 55 -0.45 -19.77 4.98
C MET A 55 -0.39 -18.42 4.26
N ASP A 56 0.15 -18.39 3.04
CA ASP A 56 0.13 -17.19 2.21
C ASP A 56 -1.23 -17.08 1.48
N PHE A 57 -1.45 -15.92 0.85
CA PHE A 57 -2.72 -15.65 0.18
C PHE A 57 -2.98 -16.61 -0.97
N ALA A 58 -1.95 -17.01 -1.72
CA ALA A 58 -2.13 -17.93 -2.83
C ALA A 58 -2.68 -19.29 -2.36
N ALA A 59 -2.18 -19.79 -1.23
CA ALA A 59 -2.68 -21.01 -0.61
C ALA A 59 -4.10 -20.84 -0.09
N PHE A 60 -4.36 -19.70 0.58
CA PHE A 60 -5.70 -19.39 1.09
C PHE A 60 -6.72 -19.31 -0.05
N LYS A 61 -6.37 -18.66 -1.15
CA LYS A 61 -7.23 -18.52 -2.32
C LYS A 61 -7.53 -19.89 -2.94
N ARG A 62 -6.53 -20.76 -3.04
CA ARG A 62 -6.74 -22.12 -3.54
C ARG A 62 -7.71 -22.90 -2.64
N ASP A 63 -7.55 -22.78 -1.33
CA ASP A 63 -8.44 -23.46 -0.37
C ASP A 63 -9.85 -22.88 -0.45
N TRP A 64 -9.97 -21.57 -0.61
CA TRP A 64 -11.25 -20.91 -0.80
C TRP A 64 -11.98 -21.43 -2.03
N GLN A 65 -11.29 -21.49 -3.17
CA GLN A 65 -11.86 -21.95 -4.42
C GLN A 65 -12.22 -23.44 -4.40
N ALA A 66 -11.50 -24.21 -3.59
CA ALA A 66 -11.75 -25.65 -3.44
C ALA A 66 -12.79 -25.97 -2.36
N GLY A 67 -13.34 -24.94 -1.70
CA GLY A 67 -14.33 -25.14 -0.65
C GLY A 67 -13.75 -25.68 0.65
N ARG A 68 -12.46 -25.51 0.89
CA ARG A 68 -11.79 -26.04 2.08
C ARG A 68 -11.69 -25.05 3.22
N VAL A 69 -12.10 -23.79 3.00
CA VAL A 69 -12.07 -22.78 4.06
C VAL A 69 -13.33 -22.90 4.91
N PRO A 70 -13.22 -23.13 6.24
CA PRO A 70 -14.40 -23.17 7.11
C PRO A 70 -15.13 -21.84 7.08
N ASP A 71 -16.45 -21.89 7.05
CA ASP A 71 -17.33 -20.71 7.06
C ASP A 71 -16.99 -19.72 5.95
N ALA A 72 -16.62 -20.23 4.76
CA ALA A 72 -16.16 -19.38 3.65
C ALA A 72 -17.17 -18.31 3.24
N HIS A 73 -18.46 -18.56 3.45
CA HIS A 73 -19.51 -17.61 3.08
C HIS A 73 -20.01 -16.78 4.25
N SER A 74 -19.38 -16.86 5.43
CA SER A 74 -19.71 -15.95 6.51
C SER A 74 -19.17 -14.54 6.15
N TYR A 75 -19.82 -13.52 6.69
CA TYR A 75 -19.41 -12.14 6.46
C TYR A 75 -17.95 -11.92 6.85
N GLU A 76 -17.55 -12.46 7.99
CA GLU A 76 -16.18 -12.26 8.49
C GLU A 76 -15.13 -12.90 7.59
N THR A 77 -15.36 -14.10 7.11
CA THR A 77 -14.41 -14.80 6.24
C THR A 77 -14.35 -14.16 4.86
N GLU A 78 -15.49 -13.74 4.32
CA GLU A 78 -15.51 -12.99 3.06
C GLU A 78 -14.78 -11.67 3.18
N ARG A 79 -14.95 -10.96 4.31
CA ARG A 79 -14.24 -9.72 4.58
C ARG A 79 -12.72 -9.95 4.61
N VAL A 80 -12.28 -11.02 5.27
CA VAL A 80 -10.86 -11.37 5.30
C VAL A 80 -10.32 -11.60 3.89
N TYR A 81 -11.05 -12.34 3.06
CA TYR A 81 -10.63 -12.59 1.68
C TYR A 81 -10.43 -11.28 0.91
N TRP A 82 -11.43 -10.39 0.97
CA TRP A 82 -11.36 -9.14 0.24
C TRP A 82 -10.27 -8.20 0.76
N GLU A 83 -10.09 -8.11 2.06
CA GLU A 83 -9.06 -7.27 2.66
C GLU A 83 -7.66 -7.82 2.39
N TRP A 84 -7.49 -9.13 2.43
CA TRP A 84 -6.20 -9.77 2.12
C TRP A 84 -5.85 -9.57 0.65
N GLU A 85 -6.81 -9.79 -0.23
CA GLU A 85 -6.60 -9.55 -1.66
C GLU A 85 -6.23 -8.10 -1.93
N ALA A 86 -6.93 -7.16 -1.29
CA ALA A 86 -6.63 -5.73 -1.42
C ALA A 86 -5.22 -5.41 -0.94
N ALA A 87 -4.77 -6.00 0.17
CA ALA A 87 -3.42 -5.80 0.69
C ALA A 87 -2.37 -6.32 -0.31
N MET A 88 -2.61 -7.46 -0.92
CA MET A 88 -1.70 -8.02 -1.94
C MET A 88 -1.64 -7.11 -3.17
N THR A 89 -2.79 -6.63 -3.63
CA THR A 89 -2.87 -5.73 -4.77
C THR A 89 -2.16 -4.41 -4.48
N ASP A 90 -2.39 -3.85 -3.30
CA ASP A 90 -1.76 -2.60 -2.88
C ASP A 90 -0.25 -2.74 -2.77
N GLU A 91 0.23 -3.84 -2.21
CA GLU A 91 1.67 -4.09 -2.08
C GLU A 91 2.33 -4.12 -3.46
N THR A 92 1.74 -4.83 -4.41
CA THR A 92 2.27 -4.90 -5.78
C THR A 92 2.26 -3.53 -6.46
N ARG A 93 1.15 -2.81 -6.36
CA ARG A 93 0.99 -1.49 -6.97
C ARG A 93 1.99 -0.49 -6.40
N LEU A 94 2.11 -0.47 -5.06
CA LEU A 94 3.01 0.46 -4.38
C LEU A 94 4.47 0.14 -4.66
N GLN A 95 4.81 -1.14 -4.76
CA GLN A 95 6.17 -1.57 -5.12
C GLN A 95 6.54 -1.07 -6.52
N GLN A 96 5.62 -1.18 -7.47
CA GLN A 96 5.84 -0.68 -8.83
C GLN A 96 6.01 0.84 -8.85
N ILE A 97 5.22 1.56 -8.07
CA ILE A 97 5.35 3.01 -7.94
C ILE A 97 6.72 3.37 -7.35
N ALA A 98 7.14 2.66 -6.30
CA ALA A 98 8.43 2.90 -5.65
C ALA A 98 9.58 2.74 -6.65
N GLU A 99 9.50 1.74 -7.51
CA GLU A 99 10.53 1.49 -8.53
C GLU A 99 10.56 2.56 -9.61
N SER A 100 9.45 3.28 -9.81
CA SER A 100 9.34 4.34 -10.80
C SER A 100 9.77 5.72 -10.28
N LEU A 101 9.90 5.88 -8.97
CA LEU A 101 10.29 7.17 -8.39
C LEU A 101 11.78 7.44 -8.61
N PRO A 102 12.15 8.69 -8.99
CA PRO A 102 13.54 9.06 -9.20
C PRO A 102 14.40 9.05 -7.95
#